data_fb2dc87222e9b06f27db418d606e419b
#
_entry.id   fb2dc87222e9b06f27db418d606e419b
#
_cell.length_a   1.000
_cell.length_b   1.000
_cell.length_c   1.000
_cell.angle_alpha   90.00
_cell.angle_beta   90.00
_cell.angle_gamma   90.00
#
_symmetry.space_group_name_H-M   'P 1'
#
loop_
_entity.id
_entity.type
_entity.pdbx_description
1 polymer ?
#
loop_
_entity_poly.entity_id
_entity_poly.type
_entity_poly.pdbx_seq_one_letter_code
_entity_poly.pdbx_strand_id
1 'polypeptide(L)'
;PSQQEAWDALSQIKTINTPEGEMGEIITKLRKISEDRPNDEKGLRYLVRTEASLDNFENAAIAQMSLVKLLGEQVSIEDLYQLAELMVLSLNGYVSPEAESLFRKVLSKDSKNGGALYYLGLMYGNLDRPDLSFEIWRKLLGRGPDDAPWIPLIREQILEVAWRAGQNRYELPSTKETSLAGPTKADIEASSEMASEDRQEMISNMVESLASRLETEGGTSREWVRLIKALSVLGELERAKKTWAEAVNIFNGSPTDLTIINDIATEIGLPQ
;
A
#
# COMPACT_ATOMS: atom_id res chain seq x y z
N PRO A 1 18.94 20.85 -17.35
CA PRO A 1 20.05 20.30 -16.56
C PRO A 1 20.19 18.83 -16.86
N SER A 2 21.42 18.32 -16.92
CA SER A 2 21.67 16.90 -17.02
C SER A 2 21.16 16.20 -15.76
N GLN A 3 20.85 14.92 -15.83
CA GLN A 3 20.46 14.11 -14.68
C GLN A 3 21.49 14.25 -13.54
N GLN A 4 22.76 14.42 -13.86
CA GLN A 4 23.84 14.64 -12.92
C GLN A 4 23.77 16.01 -12.23
N GLU A 5 23.41 17.08 -12.94
CA GLU A 5 23.29 18.43 -12.35
C GLU A 5 22.11 18.54 -11.39
N ALA A 6 20.98 17.88 -11.71
CA ALA A 6 19.84 17.78 -10.82
C ALA A 6 20.21 16.97 -9.55
N TRP A 7 21.01 15.92 -9.69
CA TRP A 7 21.50 15.10 -8.58
C TRP A 7 22.47 15.87 -7.68
N ASP A 8 23.37 16.67 -8.29
CA ASP A 8 24.31 17.50 -7.55
C ASP A 8 23.57 18.64 -6.81
N ALA A 9 22.51 19.19 -7.40
CA ALA A 9 21.68 20.20 -6.74
C ALA A 9 20.92 19.65 -5.52
N LEU A 10 20.30 18.45 -5.62
CA LEU A 10 19.65 17.79 -4.48
C LEU A 10 20.63 17.45 -3.36
N SER A 11 21.85 17.04 -3.70
CA SER A 11 22.89 16.73 -2.69
C SER A 11 23.43 17.96 -1.96
N GLN A 12 23.21 19.17 -2.47
CA GLN A 12 23.63 20.43 -1.85
C GLN A 12 22.60 21.00 -0.86
N ILE A 13 21.35 20.53 -0.92
CA ILE A 13 20.29 20.98 -0.01
C ILE A 13 20.42 20.17 1.28
N LYS A 14 21.21 20.64 2.22
CA LYS A 14 21.30 20.06 3.57
C LYS A 14 20.23 20.66 4.48
N THR A 15 18.99 20.25 4.36
CA THR A 15 17.98 20.52 5.39
C THR A 15 18.18 19.51 6.52
N ILE A 16 18.87 19.91 7.57
CA ILE A 16 19.12 19.04 8.73
C ILE A 16 17.90 19.15 9.64
N ASN A 17 16.84 18.44 9.30
CA ASN A 17 15.75 18.21 10.24
C ASN A 17 16.16 17.03 11.13
N THR A 18 16.66 17.34 12.33
CA THR A 18 17.08 16.32 13.30
C THR A 18 16.10 16.36 14.45
N PRO A 19 15.37 15.26 14.73
CA PRO A 19 14.49 15.17 15.89
C PRO A 19 15.28 15.44 17.19
N GLU A 20 14.60 15.97 18.20
CA GLU A 20 15.20 16.12 19.53
C GLU A 20 15.21 14.77 20.29
N GLY A 21 16.15 14.60 21.21
CA GLY A 21 16.27 13.43 22.07
C GLY A 21 17.04 12.25 21.47
N GLU A 22 16.83 11.06 22.02
CA GLU A 22 17.57 9.82 21.66
C GLU A 22 17.49 9.49 20.15
N MET A 23 16.35 9.72 19.52
CA MET A 23 16.18 9.48 18.10
C MET A 23 17.05 10.42 17.25
N GLY A 24 17.19 11.69 17.66
CA GLY A 24 18.09 12.65 17.02
C GLY A 24 19.55 12.25 17.11
N GLU A 25 19.97 11.68 18.24
CA GLU A 25 21.33 11.16 18.39
C GLU A 25 21.58 9.94 17.50
N ILE A 26 20.60 9.02 17.40
CA ILE A 26 20.69 7.84 16.55
C ILE A 26 20.83 8.23 15.08
N ILE A 27 19.97 9.11 14.59
CA ILE A 27 20.02 9.54 13.18
C ILE A 27 21.31 10.28 12.84
N THR A 28 21.79 11.12 13.76
CA THR A 28 23.06 11.83 13.59
C THR A 28 24.24 10.84 13.50
N LYS A 29 24.26 9.81 14.33
CA LYS A 29 25.27 8.73 14.25
C LYS A 29 25.18 7.95 12.95
N LEU A 30 23.96 7.63 12.50
CA LEU A 30 23.73 6.90 11.24
C LEU A 30 24.21 7.72 10.03
N ARG A 31 23.89 9.02 9.99
CA ARG A 31 24.37 9.92 8.92
C ARG A 31 25.90 9.93 8.87
N LYS A 32 26.55 10.08 10.03
CA LYS A 32 28.00 10.04 10.11
C LYS A 32 28.60 8.72 9.68
N ILE A 33 28.03 7.59 10.11
CA ILE A 33 28.48 6.25 9.69
C ILE A 33 28.35 6.09 8.17
N SER A 34 27.28 6.60 7.59
CA SER A 34 27.06 6.54 6.15
C SER A 34 28.05 7.43 5.37
N GLU A 35 28.40 8.60 5.91
CA GLU A 35 29.46 9.45 5.35
C GLU A 35 30.83 8.77 5.41
N ASP A 36 31.16 8.12 6.54
CA ASP A 36 32.43 7.41 6.74
C ASP A 36 32.50 6.11 5.91
N ARG A 37 31.35 5.52 5.55
CA ARG A 37 31.24 4.25 4.81
C ARG A 37 30.26 4.36 3.64
N PRO A 38 30.59 5.14 2.61
CA PRO A 38 29.67 5.42 1.50
C PRO A 38 29.32 4.19 0.64
N ASN A 39 30.08 3.11 0.77
CA ASN A 39 29.87 1.85 0.04
C ASN A 39 29.21 0.76 0.91
N ASP A 40 28.68 1.10 2.09
CA ASP A 40 27.94 0.17 2.93
C ASP A 40 26.47 0.14 2.52
N GLU A 41 26.10 -0.82 1.65
CA GLU A 41 24.74 -1.00 1.19
C GLU A 41 23.73 -1.13 2.34
N LYS A 42 24.07 -1.94 3.37
CA LYS A 42 23.18 -2.17 4.51
C LYS A 42 22.99 -0.89 5.33
N GLY A 43 24.06 -0.14 5.53
CA GLY A 43 24.04 1.15 6.22
C GLY A 43 23.16 2.16 5.49
N LEU A 44 23.29 2.26 4.15
CA LEU A 44 22.46 3.12 3.33
C LEU A 44 20.99 2.73 3.39
N ARG A 45 20.64 1.45 3.25
CA ARG A 45 19.25 0.96 3.36
C ARG A 45 18.64 1.28 4.74
N TYR A 46 19.45 1.15 5.79
CA TYR A 46 18.99 1.48 7.14
C TYR A 46 18.77 2.98 7.31
N LEU A 47 19.66 3.80 6.78
CA LEU A 47 19.53 5.26 6.79
C LEU A 47 18.27 5.71 6.04
N VAL A 48 18.04 5.20 4.83
CA VAL A 48 16.83 5.48 4.04
C VAL A 48 15.56 5.20 4.86
N ARG A 49 15.47 4.01 5.45
CA ARG A 49 14.30 3.62 6.25
C ARG A 49 14.10 4.53 7.46
N THR A 50 15.17 4.85 8.16
CA THR A 50 15.11 5.69 9.37
C THR A 50 14.73 7.12 9.04
N GLU A 51 15.31 7.71 7.98
CA GLU A 51 14.94 9.06 7.54
C GLU A 51 13.48 9.12 7.07
N ALA A 52 13.04 8.13 6.29
CA ALA A 52 11.66 8.05 5.82
C ALA A 52 10.66 7.88 6.97
N SER A 53 11.00 7.10 8.01
CA SER A 53 10.13 6.92 9.19
C SER A 53 9.99 8.17 10.06
N LEU A 54 10.85 9.15 9.85
CA LEU A 54 10.85 10.46 10.51
C LEU A 54 10.30 11.57 9.60
N ASP A 55 9.68 11.21 8.48
CA ASP A 55 9.19 12.11 7.42
C ASP A 55 10.30 13.02 6.83
N ASN A 56 11.57 12.66 7.04
CA ASN A 56 12.71 13.37 6.46
C ASN A 56 12.94 12.90 5.01
N PHE A 57 11.94 13.05 4.17
CA PHE A 57 11.92 12.49 2.81
C PHE A 57 13.07 13.00 1.93
N GLU A 58 13.52 14.23 2.15
CA GLU A 58 14.67 14.79 1.43
C GLU A 58 15.96 14.02 1.73
N ASN A 59 16.28 13.82 3.02
CA ASN A 59 17.46 13.06 3.43
C ASN A 59 17.33 11.58 3.03
N ALA A 60 16.13 11.01 3.12
CA ALA A 60 15.84 9.66 2.65
C ALA A 60 16.09 9.52 1.14
N ALA A 61 15.67 10.51 0.33
CA ALA A 61 15.93 10.52 -1.12
C ALA A 61 17.43 10.61 -1.44
N ILE A 62 18.20 11.43 -0.71
CA ILE A 62 19.65 11.55 -0.85
C ILE A 62 20.34 10.21 -0.54
N ALA A 63 19.94 9.56 0.57
CA ALA A 63 20.49 8.26 0.95
C ALA A 63 20.12 7.16 -0.08
N GLN A 64 18.88 7.15 -0.55
CA GLN A 64 18.42 6.21 -1.58
C GLN A 64 19.13 6.44 -2.92
N MET A 65 19.38 7.69 -3.28
CA MET A 65 20.15 8.03 -4.47
C MET A 65 21.59 7.49 -4.38
N SER A 66 22.22 7.61 -3.22
CA SER A 66 23.56 7.05 -2.96
C SER A 66 23.55 5.52 -3.09
N LEU A 67 22.50 4.87 -2.59
CA LEU A 67 22.30 3.43 -2.71
C LEU A 67 22.12 3.01 -4.19
N VAL A 68 21.26 3.69 -4.94
CA VAL A 68 21.03 3.43 -6.38
C VAL A 68 22.33 3.58 -7.17
N LYS A 69 23.13 4.62 -6.85
CA LYS A 69 24.43 4.83 -7.48
C LYS A 69 25.43 3.72 -7.13
N LEU A 70 25.45 3.25 -5.89
CA LEU A 70 26.29 2.14 -5.44
C LEU A 70 25.95 0.83 -6.16
N LEU A 71 24.65 0.52 -6.30
CA LEU A 71 24.18 -0.72 -6.93
C LEU A 71 24.38 -0.72 -8.46
N GLY A 72 24.40 0.43 -9.09
CA GLY A 72 24.63 0.57 -10.53
C GLY A 72 23.65 -0.27 -11.36
N GLU A 73 24.18 -1.23 -12.13
CA GLU A 73 23.35 -2.10 -12.97
C GLU A 73 22.55 -3.16 -12.17
N GLN A 74 22.93 -3.42 -10.93
CA GLN A 74 22.27 -4.37 -10.03
C GLN A 74 21.06 -3.75 -9.30
N VAL A 75 20.75 -2.47 -9.57
CA VAL A 75 19.64 -1.79 -8.95
C VAL A 75 18.30 -2.48 -9.24
N SER A 76 17.53 -2.75 -8.20
CA SER A 76 16.20 -3.35 -8.33
C SER A 76 15.16 -2.33 -8.83
N ILE A 77 14.03 -2.85 -9.33
CA ILE A 77 12.87 -2.01 -9.69
C ILE A 77 12.35 -1.30 -8.45
N GLU A 78 12.32 -1.97 -7.33
CA GLU A 78 11.93 -1.47 -6.02
C GLU A 78 12.78 -0.29 -5.56
N ASP A 79 14.10 -0.40 -5.69
CA ASP A 79 15.01 0.69 -5.32
C ASP A 79 14.81 1.94 -6.20
N LEU A 80 14.53 1.75 -7.49
CA LEU A 80 14.21 2.85 -8.40
C LEU A 80 12.86 3.49 -8.09
N TYR A 81 11.84 2.68 -7.80
CA TYR A 81 10.52 3.16 -7.41
C TYR A 81 10.61 3.95 -6.10
N GLN A 82 11.27 3.40 -5.08
CA GLN A 82 11.44 4.06 -3.79
C GLN A 82 12.17 5.40 -3.91
N LEU A 83 13.20 5.48 -4.77
CA LEU A 83 13.87 6.76 -5.03
C LEU A 83 12.89 7.78 -5.61
N ALA A 84 12.14 7.41 -6.64
CA ALA A 84 11.18 8.31 -7.28
C ALA A 84 10.09 8.76 -6.30
N GLU A 85 9.57 7.85 -5.49
CA GLU A 85 8.56 8.14 -4.46
C GLU A 85 9.08 9.12 -3.41
N LEU A 86 10.27 8.88 -2.85
CA LEU A 86 10.90 9.77 -1.88
C LEU A 86 11.16 11.18 -2.46
N MET A 87 11.53 11.28 -3.75
CA MET A 87 11.67 12.57 -4.43
C MET A 87 10.32 13.31 -4.51
N VAL A 88 9.23 12.61 -4.79
CA VAL A 88 7.89 13.23 -4.83
C VAL A 88 7.45 13.67 -3.42
N LEU A 89 7.67 12.82 -2.41
CA LEU A 89 7.34 13.17 -1.02
C LEU A 89 8.15 14.36 -0.50
N SER A 90 9.43 14.44 -0.85
CA SER A 90 10.29 15.60 -0.48
C SER A 90 9.84 16.92 -1.10
N LEU A 91 9.10 16.86 -2.20
CA LEU A 91 8.55 18.01 -2.92
C LEU A 91 7.03 18.19 -2.70
N ASN A 92 6.50 17.67 -1.57
CA ASN A 92 5.08 17.79 -1.20
C ASN A 92 4.11 17.33 -2.32
N GLY A 93 4.42 16.23 -2.99
CA GLY A 93 3.58 15.65 -4.03
C GLY A 93 3.87 16.15 -5.45
N TYR A 94 4.85 17.02 -5.64
CA TYR A 94 5.26 17.42 -6.99
C TYR A 94 6.14 16.34 -7.63
N VAL A 95 5.71 15.85 -8.80
CA VAL A 95 6.48 14.90 -9.58
C VAL A 95 7.44 15.66 -10.49
N SER A 96 8.71 15.68 -10.11
CA SER A 96 9.76 16.32 -10.92
C SER A 96 10.06 15.52 -12.19
N PRO A 97 10.68 16.12 -13.21
CA PRO A 97 11.10 15.41 -14.42
C PRO A 97 12.02 14.21 -14.14
N GLU A 98 12.84 14.30 -13.09
CA GLU A 98 13.73 13.21 -12.66
C GLU A 98 12.93 12.06 -12.07
N ALA A 99 11.96 12.34 -11.18
CA ALA A 99 11.04 11.34 -10.62
C ALA A 99 10.20 10.70 -11.73
N GLU A 100 9.68 11.47 -12.69
CA GLU A 100 8.99 10.95 -13.87
C GLU A 100 9.87 9.97 -14.66
N SER A 101 11.13 10.32 -14.91
CA SER A 101 12.08 9.47 -15.62
C SER A 101 12.27 8.12 -14.90
N LEU A 102 12.38 8.13 -13.57
CA LEU A 102 12.50 6.92 -12.76
C LEU A 102 11.22 6.08 -12.82
N PHE A 103 10.03 6.69 -12.66
CA PHE A 103 8.76 5.95 -12.79
C PHE A 103 8.60 5.33 -14.19
N ARG A 104 8.97 6.03 -15.26
CA ARG A 104 8.96 5.48 -16.62
C ARG A 104 9.94 4.32 -16.77
N LYS A 105 11.11 4.38 -16.12
CA LYS A 105 12.08 3.28 -16.08
C LYS A 105 11.53 2.06 -15.33
N VAL A 106 10.84 2.28 -14.20
CA VAL A 106 10.11 1.22 -13.49
C VAL A 106 9.07 0.58 -14.40
N LEU A 107 8.21 1.38 -15.05
CA LEU A 107 7.16 0.89 -15.93
C LEU A 107 7.66 0.22 -17.20
N SER A 108 8.88 0.51 -17.65
CA SER A 108 9.51 -0.20 -18.77
C SER A 108 9.85 -1.65 -18.43
N LYS A 109 10.06 -1.95 -17.15
CA LYS A 109 10.37 -3.30 -16.63
C LYS A 109 9.13 -3.98 -16.04
N ASP A 110 8.28 -3.23 -15.36
CA ASP A 110 7.00 -3.65 -14.79
C ASP A 110 5.88 -2.67 -15.19
N SER A 111 5.26 -2.91 -16.33
CA SER A 111 4.20 -2.06 -16.88
C SER A 111 2.91 -2.02 -16.03
N LYS A 112 2.83 -2.86 -14.99
CA LYS A 112 1.68 -2.95 -14.08
C LYS A 112 1.99 -2.36 -12.70
N ASN A 113 3.16 -1.80 -12.47
CA ASN A 113 3.50 -1.18 -11.20
C ASN A 113 2.50 -0.08 -10.84
N GLY A 114 1.64 -0.36 -9.85
CA GLY A 114 0.52 0.51 -9.50
C GLY A 114 0.95 1.84 -8.89
N GLY A 115 1.99 1.83 -8.06
CA GLY A 115 2.53 3.05 -7.47
C GLY A 115 3.11 4.00 -8.52
N ALA A 116 3.90 3.48 -9.46
CA ALA A 116 4.44 4.29 -10.56
C ALA A 116 3.33 4.86 -11.47
N LEU A 117 2.28 4.07 -11.75
CA LEU A 117 1.12 4.55 -12.49
C LEU A 117 0.33 5.62 -11.71
N TYR A 118 0.19 5.45 -10.39
CA TYR A 118 -0.45 6.46 -9.54
C TYR A 118 0.25 7.81 -9.64
N TYR A 119 1.57 7.84 -9.47
CA TYR A 119 2.35 9.08 -9.55
C TYR A 119 2.36 9.71 -10.93
N LEU A 120 2.36 8.93 -12.02
CA LEU A 120 2.18 9.49 -13.36
C LEU A 120 0.79 10.10 -13.54
N GLY A 121 -0.25 9.47 -13.00
CA GLY A 121 -1.59 10.04 -12.98
C GLY A 121 -1.64 11.37 -12.21
N LEU A 122 -1.02 11.43 -11.03
CA LEU A 122 -0.89 12.66 -10.23
C LEU A 122 -0.17 13.77 -11.01
N MET A 123 0.93 13.44 -11.66
CA MET A 123 1.67 14.37 -12.49
C MET A 123 0.81 14.97 -13.60
N TYR A 124 0.07 14.14 -14.34
CA TYR A 124 -0.79 14.62 -15.41
C TYR A 124 -1.93 15.51 -14.88
N GLY A 125 -2.48 15.18 -13.70
CA GLY A 125 -3.45 16.04 -13.03
C GLY A 125 -2.91 17.44 -12.72
N ASN A 126 -1.66 17.52 -12.25
CA ASN A 126 -0.96 18.77 -11.94
C ASN A 126 -0.53 19.56 -13.19
N LEU A 127 -0.31 18.88 -14.31
CA LEU A 127 0.03 19.49 -15.61
C LEU A 127 -1.21 19.90 -16.43
N ASP A 128 -2.37 19.99 -15.82
CA ASP A 128 -3.66 20.30 -16.46
C ASP A 128 -4.00 19.36 -17.64
N ARG A 129 -3.66 18.07 -17.45
CA ARG A 129 -4.02 16.96 -18.35
C ARG A 129 -4.90 15.95 -17.62
N PRO A 130 -6.08 16.39 -17.14
CA PRO A 130 -7.00 15.52 -16.42
C PRO A 130 -7.47 14.32 -17.26
N ASP A 131 -7.47 14.45 -18.58
CA ASP A 131 -7.76 13.37 -19.53
C ASP A 131 -6.83 12.15 -19.33
N LEU A 132 -5.53 12.40 -19.25
CA LEU A 132 -4.53 11.33 -19.06
C LEU A 132 -4.53 10.81 -17.63
N SER A 133 -4.66 11.71 -16.64
CA SER A 133 -4.78 11.35 -15.24
C SER A 133 -5.96 10.40 -15.01
N PHE A 134 -7.14 10.77 -15.52
CA PHE A 134 -8.36 9.98 -15.41
C PHE A 134 -8.20 8.59 -16.04
N GLU A 135 -7.65 8.51 -17.24
CA GLU A 135 -7.45 7.21 -17.91
C GLU A 135 -6.58 6.25 -17.10
N ILE A 136 -5.48 6.75 -16.52
CA ILE A 136 -4.57 5.95 -15.71
C ILE A 136 -5.24 5.50 -14.42
N TRP A 137 -5.82 6.43 -13.67
CA TRP A 137 -6.42 6.15 -12.38
C TRP A 137 -7.67 5.27 -12.46
N ARG A 138 -8.51 5.48 -13.49
CA ARG A 138 -9.65 4.60 -13.76
C ARG A 138 -9.22 3.15 -14.01
N LYS A 139 -8.12 2.96 -14.75
CA LYS A 139 -7.57 1.62 -14.99
C LYS A 139 -6.99 1.00 -13.72
N LEU A 140 -6.36 1.78 -12.85
CA LEU A 140 -5.86 1.32 -11.55
C LEU A 140 -7.00 0.87 -10.65
N LEU A 141 -8.08 1.66 -10.53
CA LEU A 141 -9.26 1.29 -9.74
C LEU A 141 -9.94 0.02 -10.25
N GLY A 142 -9.89 -0.24 -11.57
CA GLY A 142 -10.48 -1.45 -12.16
C GLY A 142 -9.63 -2.71 -12.04
N ARG A 143 -8.33 -2.57 -11.73
CA ARG A 143 -7.39 -3.70 -11.67
C ARG A 143 -7.10 -4.17 -10.25
N GLY A 144 -7.25 -3.30 -9.26
CA GLY A 144 -6.84 -3.56 -7.88
C GLY A 144 -5.31 -3.65 -7.71
N PRO A 145 -4.82 -4.21 -6.63
CA PRO A 145 -5.60 -4.72 -5.49
C PRO A 145 -6.30 -3.59 -4.72
N ASP A 146 -7.47 -3.88 -4.17
CA ASP A 146 -8.34 -2.87 -3.54
C ASP A 146 -7.73 -2.26 -2.26
N ASP A 147 -6.80 -2.94 -1.62
CA ASP A 147 -6.06 -2.53 -0.42
C ASP A 147 -4.73 -1.81 -0.73
N ALA A 148 -4.41 -1.60 -2.01
CA ALA A 148 -3.20 -0.89 -2.38
C ALA A 148 -3.21 0.55 -1.87
N PRO A 149 -2.07 1.09 -1.37
CA PRO A 149 -2.01 2.38 -0.69
C PRO A 149 -2.46 3.57 -1.56
N TRP A 150 -2.38 3.45 -2.88
CA TRP A 150 -2.82 4.50 -3.81
C TRP A 150 -4.34 4.49 -4.08
N ILE A 151 -5.06 3.39 -3.79
CA ILE A 151 -6.50 3.29 -4.07
C ILE A 151 -7.32 4.33 -3.31
N PRO A 152 -7.18 4.51 -1.99
CA PRO A 152 -7.88 5.57 -1.27
C PRO A 152 -7.60 6.96 -1.83
N LEU A 153 -6.34 7.24 -2.15
CA LEU A 153 -5.90 8.53 -2.68
C LEU A 153 -6.51 8.84 -4.05
N ILE A 154 -6.60 7.82 -4.92
CA ILE A 154 -7.26 7.95 -6.21
C ILE A 154 -8.77 8.19 -6.02
N ARG A 155 -9.42 7.42 -5.14
CA ARG A 155 -10.86 7.52 -4.91
C ARG A 155 -11.29 8.90 -4.41
N GLU A 156 -10.46 9.54 -3.62
CA GLU A 156 -10.70 10.89 -3.11
C GLU A 156 -10.69 11.95 -4.24
N GLN A 157 -9.85 11.77 -5.26
CA GLN A 157 -9.58 12.79 -6.27
C GLN A 157 -10.23 12.52 -7.64
N ILE A 158 -10.51 11.25 -7.97
CA ILE A 158 -10.87 10.87 -9.34
C ILE A 158 -12.19 11.47 -9.84
N LEU A 159 -13.15 11.77 -8.97
CA LEU A 159 -14.41 12.39 -9.38
C LEU A 159 -14.19 13.83 -9.89
N GLU A 160 -13.32 14.59 -9.23
CA GLU A 160 -12.92 15.91 -9.70
C GLU A 160 -12.13 15.83 -11.01
N VAL A 161 -11.17 14.90 -11.06
CA VAL A 161 -10.37 14.66 -12.27
C VAL A 161 -11.26 14.22 -13.44
N ALA A 162 -12.24 13.37 -13.21
CA ALA A 162 -13.23 12.94 -14.22
C ALA A 162 -14.05 14.14 -14.75
N TRP A 163 -14.52 15.00 -13.85
CA TRP A 163 -15.26 16.20 -14.23
C TRP A 163 -14.42 17.14 -15.09
N ARG A 164 -13.18 17.41 -14.69
CA ARG A 164 -12.21 18.21 -15.48
C ARG A 164 -11.87 17.56 -16.82
N ALA A 165 -11.89 16.23 -16.91
CA ALA A 165 -11.69 15.46 -18.12
C ALA A 165 -12.95 15.37 -19.01
N GLY A 166 -14.06 16.03 -18.65
CA GLY A 166 -15.32 15.97 -19.37
C GLY A 166 -16.12 14.68 -19.18
N GLN A 167 -15.75 13.85 -18.21
CA GLN A 167 -16.38 12.57 -17.91
C GLN A 167 -17.47 12.73 -16.82
N ASN A 168 -18.45 13.61 -17.04
CA ASN A 168 -19.44 14.03 -16.05
C ASN A 168 -20.39 12.92 -15.54
N ARG A 169 -20.40 11.75 -16.18
CA ARG A 169 -21.23 10.60 -15.81
C ARG A 169 -20.41 9.47 -15.19
N TYR A 170 -19.16 9.73 -14.86
CA TYR A 170 -18.32 8.72 -14.23
C TYR A 170 -18.79 8.45 -12.80
N GLU A 171 -18.99 7.19 -12.50
CA GLU A 171 -19.30 6.70 -11.16
C GLU A 171 -18.14 5.86 -10.65
N LEU A 172 -17.82 6.01 -9.38
CA LEU A 172 -16.79 5.22 -8.73
C LEU A 172 -17.19 3.73 -8.77
N PRO A 173 -16.28 2.83 -9.19
CA PRO A 173 -16.51 1.41 -9.01
C PRO A 173 -16.81 1.13 -7.54
N SER A 174 -17.82 0.31 -7.26
CA SER A 174 -18.03 -0.22 -5.92
C SER A 174 -16.75 -0.93 -5.50
N THR A 175 -16.25 -0.62 -4.31
CA THR A 175 -15.18 -1.43 -3.72
C THR A 175 -15.72 -2.84 -3.54
N LYS A 176 -14.88 -3.86 -3.75
CA LYS A 176 -15.27 -5.24 -3.39
C LYS A 176 -15.65 -5.35 -1.91
N GLU A 177 -15.17 -4.42 -1.06
CA GLU A 177 -15.64 -4.26 0.31
C GLU A 177 -17.15 -3.95 0.41
N THR A 178 -17.76 -3.28 -0.59
CA THR A 178 -19.21 -3.07 -0.63
C THR A 178 -19.98 -4.31 -1.11
N SER A 179 -19.33 -5.21 -1.84
CA SER A 179 -19.90 -6.55 -2.12
C SER A 179 -19.68 -7.53 -0.97
N LEU A 180 -18.80 -7.19 -0.04
CA LEU A 180 -18.55 -7.83 1.25
C LEU A 180 -19.22 -7.07 2.39
N ALA A 181 -20.13 -6.13 2.09
CA ALA A 181 -21.00 -5.57 3.10
C ALA A 181 -21.61 -6.74 3.85
N GLY A 182 -21.24 -6.89 5.10
CA GLY A 182 -22.01 -7.69 6.03
C GLY A 182 -23.47 -7.25 5.94
N PRO A 183 -24.40 -7.95 6.54
CA PRO A 183 -25.80 -7.66 6.39
C PRO A 183 -26.06 -6.16 6.52
N THR A 184 -26.75 -5.60 5.55
CA THR A 184 -27.15 -4.19 5.57
C THR A 184 -28.01 -3.91 6.81
N LYS A 185 -28.20 -2.67 7.21
CA LYS A 185 -29.16 -2.36 8.26
C LYS A 185 -30.52 -2.97 8.00
N ALA A 186 -30.97 -3.01 6.75
CA ALA A 186 -32.21 -3.63 6.34
C ALA A 186 -32.18 -5.17 6.53
N ASP A 187 -31.02 -5.81 6.25
CA ASP A 187 -30.84 -7.25 6.47
C ASP A 187 -30.79 -7.58 7.97
N ILE A 188 -30.20 -6.68 8.79
CA ILE A 188 -30.17 -6.82 10.24
C ILE A 188 -31.57 -6.63 10.83
N GLU A 189 -32.34 -5.65 10.37
CA GLU A 189 -33.73 -5.42 10.77
C GLU A 189 -34.61 -6.60 10.34
N ALA A 190 -34.52 -7.04 9.09
CA ALA A 190 -35.23 -8.22 8.60
C ALA A 190 -34.86 -9.50 9.38
N SER A 191 -33.55 -9.69 9.67
CA SER A 191 -33.09 -10.84 10.45
C SER A 191 -33.49 -10.77 11.93
N SER A 192 -33.80 -9.58 12.47
CA SER A 192 -34.29 -9.43 13.84
C SER A 192 -35.73 -9.95 13.99
N GLU A 193 -36.50 -9.94 12.91
CA GLU A 193 -37.89 -10.46 12.86
C GLU A 193 -37.96 -11.95 12.51
N MET A 194 -36.84 -12.56 12.08
CA MET A 194 -36.78 -14.01 11.79
C MET A 194 -36.69 -14.87 13.04
N ALA A 195 -37.20 -16.08 12.95
CA ALA A 195 -36.99 -17.08 13.98
C ALA A 195 -35.48 -17.36 14.19
N SER A 196 -35.07 -17.72 15.40
CA SER A 196 -33.65 -17.92 15.73
C SER A 196 -32.98 -19.00 14.87
N GLU A 197 -33.73 -20.04 14.50
CA GLU A 197 -33.25 -21.15 13.66
C GLU A 197 -33.00 -20.68 12.21
N ASP A 198 -33.96 -19.98 11.60
CA ASP A 198 -33.83 -19.45 10.23
C ASP A 198 -32.69 -18.44 10.10
N ARG A 199 -32.48 -17.63 11.13
CA ARG A 199 -31.35 -16.69 11.21
C ARG A 199 -30.01 -17.42 11.25
N GLN A 200 -29.92 -18.49 12.04
CA GLN A 200 -28.69 -19.27 12.18
C GLN A 200 -28.36 -20.01 10.88
N GLU A 201 -29.37 -20.52 10.17
CA GLU A 201 -29.21 -21.15 8.87
C GLU A 201 -28.74 -20.13 7.82
N MET A 202 -29.30 -18.93 7.79
CA MET A 202 -28.88 -17.85 6.89
C MET A 202 -27.42 -17.47 7.13
N ILE A 203 -27.01 -17.29 8.40
CA ILE A 203 -25.62 -16.95 8.75
C ILE A 203 -24.67 -18.08 8.34
N SER A 204 -25.05 -19.35 8.60
CA SER A 204 -24.26 -20.50 8.20
C SER A 204 -24.04 -20.55 6.69
N ASN A 205 -25.09 -20.32 5.91
CA ASN A 205 -25.00 -20.28 4.43
C ASN A 205 -24.10 -19.16 3.92
N MET A 206 -24.12 -17.98 4.55
CA MET A 206 -23.24 -16.87 4.21
C MET A 206 -21.77 -17.19 4.52
N VAL A 207 -21.51 -17.84 5.66
CA VAL A 207 -20.16 -18.24 6.07
C VAL A 207 -19.61 -19.32 5.14
N GLU A 208 -20.45 -20.29 4.74
CA GLU A 208 -20.07 -21.35 3.81
C GLU A 208 -19.75 -20.80 2.42
N SER A 209 -20.56 -19.85 1.94
CA SER A 209 -20.30 -19.16 0.67
C SER A 209 -18.97 -18.40 0.69
N LEU A 210 -18.65 -17.70 1.80
CA LEU A 210 -17.38 -17.02 1.97
C LEU A 210 -16.22 -18.02 2.02
N ALA A 211 -16.36 -19.11 2.75
CA ALA A 211 -15.35 -20.16 2.85
C ALA A 211 -15.02 -20.77 1.49
N SER A 212 -16.05 -21.20 0.75
CA SER A 212 -15.88 -21.78 -0.59
C SER A 212 -15.22 -20.83 -1.57
N ARG A 213 -15.54 -19.53 -1.52
CA ARG A 213 -14.91 -18.53 -2.36
C ARG A 213 -13.43 -18.33 -2.00
N LEU A 214 -13.11 -18.23 -0.71
CA LEU A 214 -11.71 -18.06 -0.27
C LEU A 214 -10.84 -19.27 -0.59
N GLU A 215 -11.40 -20.48 -0.54
CA GLU A 215 -10.70 -21.71 -0.94
C GLU A 215 -10.42 -21.76 -2.46
N THR A 216 -11.32 -21.24 -3.29
CA THR A 216 -11.21 -21.37 -4.76
C THR A 216 -10.55 -20.17 -5.43
N GLU A 217 -10.83 -18.96 -4.97
CA GLU A 217 -10.40 -17.71 -5.59
C GLU A 217 -9.32 -16.98 -4.76
N GLY A 218 -9.11 -17.43 -3.51
CA GLY A 218 -8.31 -16.69 -2.55
C GLY A 218 -9.01 -15.43 -2.05
N GLY A 219 -8.28 -14.58 -1.32
CA GLY A 219 -8.82 -13.32 -0.81
C GLY A 219 -7.79 -12.57 0.02
N THR A 220 -8.19 -11.39 0.53
CA THR A 220 -7.38 -10.54 1.39
C THR A 220 -7.27 -11.12 2.80
N SER A 221 -6.21 -10.77 3.55
CA SER A 221 -6.04 -11.15 4.96
C SER A 221 -7.24 -10.78 5.83
N ARG A 222 -7.91 -9.65 5.55
CA ARG A 222 -9.13 -9.21 6.25
C ARG A 222 -10.33 -10.11 5.98
N GLU A 223 -10.46 -10.68 4.79
CA GLU A 223 -11.52 -11.62 4.47
C GLU A 223 -11.32 -12.94 5.20
N TRP A 224 -10.08 -13.43 5.26
CA TRP A 224 -9.73 -14.60 6.07
C TRP A 224 -9.99 -14.37 7.57
N VAL A 225 -9.63 -13.21 8.11
CA VAL A 225 -9.95 -12.81 9.48
C VAL A 225 -11.45 -12.82 9.74
N ARG A 226 -12.24 -12.28 8.78
CA ARG A 226 -13.72 -12.28 8.89
C ARG A 226 -14.29 -13.69 8.92
N LEU A 227 -13.79 -14.59 8.06
CA LEU A 227 -14.20 -16.00 8.06
C LEU A 227 -13.85 -16.68 9.38
N ILE A 228 -12.62 -16.53 9.88
CA ILE A 228 -12.16 -17.09 11.16
C ILE A 228 -13.05 -16.61 12.32
N LYS A 229 -13.35 -15.30 12.36
CA LYS A 229 -14.21 -14.70 13.38
C LYS A 229 -15.66 -15.23 13.28
N ALA A 230 -16.20 -15.33 12.07
CA ALA A 230 -17.56 -15.83 11.87
C ALA A 230 -17.70 -17.30 12.28
N LEU A 231 -16.74 -18.15 11.93
CA LEU A 231 -16.69 -19.56 12.38
C LEU A 231 -16.60 -19.68 13.91
N SER A 232 -15.82 -18.80 14.54
CA SER A 232 -15.72 -18.75 16.01
C SER A 232 -17.05 -18.37 16.66
N VAL A 233 -17.77 -17.38 16.12
CA VAL A 233 -19.09 -16.96 16.60
C VAL A 233 -20.15 -18.06 16.44
N LEU A 234 -20.04 -18.85 15.36
CA LEU A 234 -20.91 -20.04 15.13
C LEU A 234 -20.54 -21.23 16.06
N GLY A 235 -19.47 -21.13 16.84
CA GLY A 235 -18.98 -22.21 17.70
C GLY A 235 -18.18 -23.29 16.96
N GLU A 236 -17.86 -23.07 15.68
CA GLU A 236 -17.11 -23.99 14.82
C GLU A 236 -15.59 -23.83 15.00
N LEU A 237 -15.10 -23.94 16.24
CA LEU A 237 -13.71 -23.62 16.62
C LEU A 237 -12.67 -24.45 15.86
N GLU A 238 -12.93 -25.71 15.58
CA GLU A 238 -12.00 -26.57 14.82
C GLU A 238 -11.86 -26.09 13.35
N ARG A 239 -12.96 -25.65 12.74
CA ARG A 239 -12.90 -25.04 11.40
C ARG A 239 -12.20 -23.71 11.44
N ALA A 240 -12.47 -22.86 12.43
CA ALA A 240 -11.79 -21.58 12.61
C ALA A 240 -10.27 -21.76 12.73
N LYS A 241 -9.82 -22.78 13.49
CA LYS A 241 -8.41 -23.13 13.63
C LYS A 241 -7.78 -23.60 12.33
N LYS A 242 -8.46 -24.45 11.57
CA LYS A 242 -8.01 -24.93 10.28
C LYS A 242 -7.86 -23.76 9.28
N THR A 243 -8.87 -22.91 9.20
CA THR A 243 -8.89 -21.72 8.35
C THR A 243 -7.78 -20.73 8.73
N TRP A 244 -7.52 -20.56 10.03
CA TRP A 244 -6.39 -19.74 10.48
C TRP A 244 -5.04 -20.31 10.02
N ALA A 245 -4.82 -21.62 10.17
CA ALA A 245 -3.56 -22.25 9.72
C ALA A 245 -3.37 -22.13 8.21
N GLU A 246 -4.43 -22.25 7.42
CA GLU A 246 -4.41 -22.02 5.96
C GLU A 246 -4.06 -20.57 5.65
N ALA A 247 -4.68 -19.60 6.32
CA ALA A 247 -4.37 -18.19 6.14
C ALA A 247 -2.90 -17.86 6.48
N VAL A 248 -2.38 -18.37 7.60
CA VAL A 248 -0.96 -18.22 7.97
C VAL A 248 -0.03 -18.75 6.87
N ASN A 249 -0.37 -19.89 6.28
CA ASN A 249 0.43 -20.46 5.20
C ASN A 249 0.38 -19.63 3.91
N ILE A 250 -0.81 -19.11 3.55
CA ILE A 250 -1.00 -18.27 2.35
C ILE A 250 -0.24 -16.95 2.48
N PHE A 251 -0.28 -16.31 3.65
CA PHE A 251 0.30 -14.99 3.90
C PHE A 251 1.71 -15.04 4.50
N ASN A 252 2.38 -16.18 4.49
CA ASN A 252 3.72 -16.37 5.09
C ASN A 252 4.79 -15.40 4.55
N GLY A 253 4.58 -14.82 3.36
CA GLY A 253 5.47 -13.82 2.76
C GLY A 253 5.15 -12.36 3.13
N SER A 254 4.06 -12.09 3.87
CA SER A 254 3.61 -10.73 4.22
C SER A 254 3.53 -10.52 5.74
N PRO A 255 4.55 -9.89 6.38
CA PRO A 255 4.56 -9.68 7.82
C PRO A 255 3.35 -8.88 8.35
N THR A 256 2.86 -7.91 7.58
CA THR A 256 1.71 -7.08 7.96
C THR A 256 0.43 -7.91 8.00
N ASP A 257 0.18 -8.75 6.99
CA ASP A 257 -1.00 -9.60 6.92
C ASP A 257 -0.96 -10.69 7.98
N LEU A 258 0.22 -11.28 8.24
CA LEU A 258 0.40 -12.25 9.33
C LEU A 258 0.08 -11.65 10.69
N THR A 259 0.44 -10.39 10.93
CA THR A 259 0.10 -9.73 12.20
C THR A 259 -1.42 -9.67 12.36
N ILE A 260 -2.16 -9.23 11.36
CA ILE A 260 -3.64 -9.12 11.40
C ILE A 260 -4.29 -10.49 11.62
N ILE A 261 -3.76 -11.54 10.97
CA ILE A 261 -4.28 -12.91 11.07
C ILE A 261 -3.98 -13.52 12.45
N ASN A 262 -2.82 -13.23 13.04
CA ASN A 262 -2.47 -13.74 14.37
C ASN A 262 -3.17 -12.98 15.50
N ASP A 263 -3.45 -11.69 15.32
CA ASP A 263 -4.21 -10.89 16.27
C ASP A 263 -5.61 -11.47 16.49
N ILE A 264 -6.32 -11.86 15.41
CA ILE A 264 -7.64 -12.48 15.54
C ILE A 264 -7.55 -13.84 16.22
N ALA A 265 -6.52 -14.65 15.97
CA ALA A 265 -6.36 -15.94 16.63
C ALA A 265 -6.20 -15.76 18.15
N THR A 266 -5.48 -14.71 18.56
CA THR A 266 -5.33 -14.33 19.96
C THR A 266 -6.65 -13.85 20.57
N GLU A 267 -7.42 -13.00 19.83
CA GLU A 267 -8.72 -12.47 20.27
C GLU A 267 -9.73 -13.57 20.55
N ILE A 268 -9.76 -14.63 19.71
CA ILE A 268 -10.71 -15.75 19.85
C ILE A 268 -10.15 -16.94 20.62
N GLY A 269 -8.94 -16.82 21.19
CA GLY A 269 -8.34 -17.83 22.08
C GLY A 269 -7.88 -19.10 21.37
N LEU A 270 -7.51 -19.04 20.08
CA LEU A 270 -6.89 -20.18 19.41
C LEU A 270 -5.46 -20.40 19.92
N PRO A 271 -5.04 -21.65 20.17
CA PRO A 271 -3.67 -21.95 20.55
C PRO A 271 -2.74 -21.66 19.37
N GLN A 272 -1.70 -20.85 19.64
CA GLN A 272 -0.63 -20.52 18.67
C GLN A 272 0.33 -21.68 18.50
#